data_6f50ca7583126f62f3fd790c48a584c3
#
_entry.id   6f50ca7583126f62f3fd790c48a584c3
#
_cell.length_a   1.000
_cell.length_b   1.000
_cell.length_c   1.000
_cell.angle_alpha   90.00
_cell.angle_beta   90.00
_cell.angle_gamma   90.00
#
_symmetry.space_group_name_H-M   'P 1'
#
loop_
_entity.id
_entity.type
_entity.pdbx_description
1 polymer ?
#
loop_
_entity_poly.entity_id
_entity_poly.type
_entity_poly.pdbx_seq_one_letter_code
_entity_poly.pdbx_strand_id
1 'polypeptide(L)'
;MQEIGKAIKGFLKNAGLEKGVNQNKAIHIWPRVVGQKVSENTEAQSVESGTLVVKTKNSAWSQELVFKQTEIIQGLNKELGKNTIKSIRFI
;
A
#
# COMPACT_ATOMS: atom_id res chain seq x y z
N MET A 1 -19.72 -17.48 16.17
CA MET A 1 -18.83 -16.33 15.93
C MET A 1 -17.80 -16.59 14.86
N GLN A 2 -17.02 -17.65 14.99
CA GLN A 2 -16.01 -18.00 13.98
C GLN A 2 -16.63 -18.30 12.61
N GLU A 3 -17.78 -18.95 12.61
CA GLU A 3 -18.48 -19.27 11.36
C GLU A 3 -18.94 -18.02 10.63
N ILE A 4 -19.40 -17.04 11.39
CA ILE A 4 -19.82 -15.77 10.82
C ILE A 4 -18.60 -15.04 10.21
N GLY A 5 -17.48 -15.08 10.91
CA GLY A 5 -16.25 -14.49 10.41
C GLY A 5 -15.75 -15.15 9.15
N LYS A 6 -15.83 -16.47 9.07
CA LYS A 6 -15.45 -17.21 7.88
C LYS A 6 -16.38 -16.92 6.72
N ALA A 7 -17.68 -16.82 6.98
CA ALA A 7 -18.65 -16.50 5.94
C ALA A 7 -18.40 -15.11 5.36
N ILE A 8 -18.10 -14.15 6.21
CA ILE A 8 -17.79 -12.79 5.79
C ILE A 8 -16.51 -12.76 4.96
N LYS A 9 -15.48 -13.48 5.38
CA LYS A 9 -14.25 -13.59 4.60
C LYS A 9 -14.50 -14.21 3.24
N GLY A 10 -15.27 -15.28 3.19
CA GLY A 10 -15.61 -15.92 1.93
C GLY A 10 -16.40 -15.01 1.02
N PHE A 11 -17.33 -14.27 1.59
CA PHE A 11 -18.13 -13.30 0.84
C PHE A 11 -17.25 -12.21 0.23
N LEU A 12 -16.36 -11.61 1.04
CA LEU A 12 -15.46 -10.56 0.57
C LEU A 12 -14.57 -11.05 -0.56
N LYS A 13 -14.03 -12.25 -0.41
CA LYS A 13 -13.18 -12.84 -1.41
C LYS A 13 -13.94 -13.09 -2.71
N ASN A 14 -15.14 -13.64 -2.61
CA ASN A 14 -15.95 -13.95 -3.78
C ASN A 14 -16.43 -12.70 -4.49
N ALA A 15 -16.66 -11.63 -3.74
CA ALA A 15 -17.09 -10.36 -4.30
C ALA A 15 -15.94 -9.50 -4.83
N GLY A 16 -14.70 -9.97 -4.68
CA GLY A 16 -13.53 -9.21 -5.12
C GLY A 16 -13.10 -8.12 -4.15
N LEU A 17 -13.78 -7.99 -3.02
CA LEU A 17 -13.44 -6.95 -2.04
C LEU A 17 -12.13 -7.21 -1.33
N GLU A 18 -11.66 -8.45 -1.33
CA GLU A 18 -10.36 -8.79 -0.76
C GLU A 18 -9.23 -8.00 -1.41
N LYS A 19 -9.31 -7.81 -2.72
CA LYS A 19 -8.31 -7.03 -3.46
C LYS A 19 -8.29 -5.58 -2.99
N GLY A 20 -9.47 -4.97 -2.81
CA GLY A 20 -9.58 -3.62 -2.30
C GLY A 20 -9.06 -3.49 -0.88
N VAL A 21 -9.34 -4.48 -0.02
CA VAL A 21 -8.85 -4.50 1.35
C VAL A 21 -7.32 -4.57 1.38
N ASN A 22 -6.71 -5.41 0.52
CA ASN A 22 -5.26 -5.49 0.46
C ASN A 22 -4.63 -4.20 -0.03
N GLN A 23 -5.26 -3.52 -0.98
CA GLN A 23 -4.78 -2.23 -1.45
C GLN A 23 -4.83 -1.18 -0.34
N ASN A 24 -5.92 -1.13 0.42
CA ASN A 24 -6.03 -0.23 1.56
C ASN A 24 -5.01 -0.56 2.64
N LYS A 25 -4.69 -1.84 2.80
CA LYS A 25 -3.68 -2.26 3.76
C LYS A 25 -2.31 -1.67 3.44
N ALA A 26 -2.02 -1.45 2.15
CA ALA A 26 -0.76 -0.82 1.76
C ALA A 26 -0.61 0.57 2.36
N ILE A 27 -1.69 1.32 2.48
CA ILE A 27 -1.68 2.63 3.11
C ILE A 27 -1.31 2.53 4.59
N HIS A 28 -1.85 1.53 5.27
CA HIS A 28 -1.58 1.33 6.70
C HIS A 28 -0.16 0.85 6.98
N ILE A 29 0.40 0.04 6.09
CA ILE A 29 1.76 -0.48 6.29
C ILE A 29 2.85 0.45 5.74
N TRP A 30 2.46 1.50 5.04
CA TRP A 30 3.41 2.45 4.44
C TRP A 30 4.48 2.91 5.44
N PRO A 31 4.12 3.41 6.65
CA PRO A 31 5.14 3.87 7.60
C PRO A 31 6.10 2.78 8.03
N ARG A 32 5.61 1.55 8.13
CA ARG A 32 6.44 0.42 8.53
C ARG A 32 7.49 0.08 7.46
N VAL A 33 7.08 0.16 6.19
CA VAL A 33 7.94 -0.20 5.08
C VAL A 33 9.00 0.86 4.80
N VAL A 34 8.61 2.14 4.83
CA VAL A 34 9.52 3.23 4.45
C VAL A 34 10.31 3.79 5.62
N GLY A 35 9.86 3.54 6.86
CA GLY A 35 10.52 4.05 8.05
C GLY A 35 9.95 5.38 8.50
N GLN A 36 10.26 5.74 9.74
CA GLN A 36 9.68 6.91 10.39
C GLN A 36 10.01 8.21 9.66
N LYS A 37 11.26 8.41 9.28
CA LYS A 37 11.69 9.65 8.66
C LYS A 37 10.95 9.90 7.35
N VAL A 38 10.83 8.89 6.52
CA VAL A 38 10.12 9.00 5.24
C VAL A 38 8.63 9.19 5.50
N SER A 39 8.05 8.42 6.42
CA SER A 39 6.62 8.51 6.68
C SER A 39 6.19 9.86 7.23
N GLU A 40 7.06 10.54 7.97
CA GLU A 40 6.78 11.87 8.49
C GLU A 40 6.73 12.94 7.39
N ASN A 41 7.35 12.67 6.25
CA ASN A 41 7.44 13.61 5.14
C ASN A 41 6.61 13.17 3.93
N THR A 42 5.81 12.12 4.10
CA THR A 42 4.96 11.58 3.03
C THR A 42 3.62 11.17 3.60
N GLU A 43 2.65 10.99 2.71
CA GLU A 43 1.32 10.52 3.09
C GLU A 43 0.80 9.61 1.99
N ALA A 44 0.61 8.33 2.31
CA ALA A 44 -0.03 7.40 1.40
C ALA A 44 -1.52 7.71 1.39
N GLN A 45 -2.04 8.09 0.23
CA GLN A 45 -3.42 8.60 0.13
C GLN A 45 -4.40 7.58 -0.38
N SER A 46 -4.06 6.87 -1.45
CA SER A 46 -4.98 5.94 -2.06
C SER A 46 -4.24 4.93 -2.91
N VAL A 47 -4.94 3.87 -3.28
CA VAL A 47 -4.44 2.87 -4.21
C VAL A 47 -5.48 2.68 -5.31
N GLU A 48 -5.06 2.83 -6.55
CA GLU A 48 -5.92 2.66 -7.70
C GLU A 48 -5.26 1.74 -8.72
N SER A 49 -5.88 0.60 -8.99
CA SER A 49 -5.42 -0.36 -9.98
C SER A 49 -3.94 -0.75 -9.81
N GLY A 50 -3.54 -0.96 -8.56
CA GLY A 50 -2.16 -1.34 -8.25
C GLY A 50 -1.18 -0.18 -8.15
N THR A 51 -1.63 1.05 -8.32
CA THR A 51 -0.79 2.24 -8.16
C THR A 51 -1.08 2.90 -6.82
N LEU A 52 -0.06 2.97 -5.98
CA LEU A 52 -0.16 3.65 -4.70
C LEU A 52 0.15 5.14 -4.92
N VAL A 53 -0.79 6.00 -4.53
CA VAL A 53 -0.61 7.45 -4.63
C VAL A 53 -0.09 7.96 -3.31
N VAL A 54 1.07 8.60 -3.34
CA VAL A 54 1.73 9.11 -2.15
C VAL A 54 2.01 10.60 -2.32
N LYS A 55 1.52 11.37 -1.38
CA LYS A 55 1.80 12.80 -1.35
C LYS A 55 3.14 13.02 -0.63
N THR A 56 4.01 13.82 -1.21
CA THR A 56 5.29 14.16 -0.60
C THR A 56 5.28 15.60 -0.13
N LYS A 57 6.08 15.88 0.88
CA LYS A 57 6.17 17.21 1.46
C LYS A 57 6.76 18.23 0.47
N ASN A 58 7.71 17.77 -0.33
CA ASN A 58 8.33 18.62 -1.35
C ASN A 58 8.91 17.74 -2.45
N SER A 59 9.39 18.40 -3.54
CA SER A 59 9.90 17.69 -4.70
C SER A 59 11.20 16.94 -4.43
N ALA A 60 11.99 17.39 -3.47
CA ALA A 60 13.23 16.68 -3.11
C ALA A 60 12.92 15.29 -2.56
N TRP A 61 11.88 15.16 -1.71
CA TRP A 61 11.44 13.88 -1.20
C TRP A 61 10.89 13.01 -2.33
N SER A 62 10.09 13.59 -3.21
CA SER A 62 9.53 12.88 -4.34
C SER A 62 10.62 12.27 -5.22
N GLN A 63 11.64 13.07 -5.54
CA GLN A 63 12.74 12.63 -6.39
C GLN A 63 13.55 11.52 -5.73
N GLU A 64 13.85 11.64 -4.45
CA GLU A 64 14.60 10.62 -3.74
C GLU A 64 13.83 9.30 -3.68
N LEU A 65 12.51 9.36 -3.44
CA LEU A 65 11.69 8.17 -3.33
C LEU A 65 11.48 7.48 -4.67
N VAL A 66 11.50 8.23 -5.77
CA VAL A 66 11.44 7.63 -7.10
C VAL A 66 12.62 6.68 -7.32
N PHE A 67 13.81 7.06 -6.87
CA PHE A 67 14.98 6.19 -6.98
C PHE A 67 14.85 4.91 -6.14
N LYS A 68 14.08 4.97 -5.06
CA LYS A 68 13.87 3.82 -4.18
C LYS A 68 12.57 3.08 -4.44
N GLN A 69 11.87 3.46 -5.51
CA GLN A 69 10.54 2.95 -5.79
C GLN A 69 10.49 1.42 -5.85
N THR A 70 11.44 0.81 -6.54
CA THR A 70 11.47 -0.65 -6.68
C THR A 70 11.60 -1.33 -5.32
N GLU A 71 12.49 -0.84 -4.47
CA GLU A 71 12.69 -1.40 -3.14
C GLU A 71 11.43 -1.25 -2.28
N ILE A 72 10.79 -0.09 -2.38
CA ILE A 72 9.57 0.18 -1.62
C ILE A 72 8.44 -0.73 -2.08
N ILE A 73 8.28 -0.90 -3.39
CA ILE A 73 7.25 -1.79 -3.94
C ILE A 73 7.49 -3.23 -3.47
N GLN A 74 8.73 -3.69 -3.51
CA GLN A 74 9.06 -5.03 -3.04
C GLN A 74 8.74 -5.19 -1.54
N GLY A 75 9.06 -4.19 -0.73
CA GLY A 75 8.76 -4.22 0.69
C GLY A 75 7.27 -4.25 0.97
N LEU A 76 6.50 -3.44 0.26
CA LEU A 76 5.05 -3.42 0.39
C LEU A 76 4.44 -4.77 0.01
N ASN A 77 4.83 -5.31 -1.13
CA ASN A 77 4.29 -6.58 -1.59
C ASN A 77 4.69 -7.74 -0.69
N LYS A 78 5.88 -7.70 -0.12
CA LYS A 78 6.33 -8.71 0.84
C LYS A 78 5.44 -8.71 2.08
N GLU A 79 5.13 -7.53 2.60
CA GLU A 79 4.25 -7.41 3.76
C GLU A 79 2.81 -7.82 3.43
N LEU A 80 2.36 -7.53 2.21
CA LEU A 80 1.03 -7.88 1.76
C LEU A 80 0.89 -9.35 1.36
N GLY A 81 2.02 -10.03 1.12
CA GLY A 81 2.02 -11.44 0.77
C GLY A 81 1.73 -11.73 -0.69
N LYS A 82 1.58 -10.72 -1.53
CA LYS A 82 1.37 -10.88 -2.97
C LYS A 82 1.66 -9.58 -3.71
N ASN A 83 1.73 -9.66 -5.03
CA ASN A 83 2.06 -8.51 -5.89
C ASN A 83 0.84 -7.59 -6.07
N THR A 84 0.48 -6.91 -5.01
CA THR A 84 -0.66 -5.99 -4.99
C THR A 84 -0.29 -4.63 -5.57
N ILE A 85 0.88 -4.11 -5.22
CA ILE A 85 1.34 -2.80 -5.67
C ILE A 85 2.29 -2.99 -6.85
N LYS A 86 1.97 -2.36 -7.96
CA LYS A 86 2.76 -2.43 -9.20
C LYS A 86 3.58 -1.18 -9.43
N SER A 87 3.10 -0.05 -8.96
CA SER A 87 3.80 1.22 -9.11
C SER A 87 3.41 2.17 -7.99
N ILE A 88 4.19 3.24 -7.85
CA ILE A 88 3.91 4.29 -6.88
C ILE A 88 3.94 5.62 -7.62
N ARG A 89 2.93 6.45 -7.37
CA ARG A 89 2.85 7.79 -7.92
C ARG A 89 3.07 8.80 -6.80
N PHE A 90 4.10 9.61 -6.93
CA PHE A 90 4.40 10.66 -5.97
C PHE A 90 3.85 11.99 -6.46
N ILE A 91 3.12 12.67 -5.58
CA ILE A 91 2.51 13.96 -5.90
C ILE A 91 2.90 15.02 -4.87
#